data_62047b7d487ed32c4a3b3463db17c2e0
#
_entry.id   62047b7d487ed32c4a3b3463db17c2e0
#
_cell.length_a   1.000
_cell.length_b   1.000
_cell.length_c   1.000
_cell.angle_alpha   90.00
_cell.angle_beta   90.00
_cell.angle_gamma   90.00
#
_symmetry.space_group_name_H-M   'P 1'
#
loop_
_entity.id
_entity.type
_entity.pdbx_description
1 polymer ?
#
loop_
_entity_poly.entity_id
_entity_poly.type
_entity_poly.pdbx_seq_one_letter_code
_entity_poly.pdbx_strand_id
1 'polypeptide(L)'
;MKSLIFLSLGILFSLLGAAFAQKMPREDVIEIPAIGEGLSVSNAFQSNMVLQRDKVVKIWGWAAKGEKVAVSFAGKSGEATADAQGMWEVNLPAMEASSEGRTMAIQGKSGTQTLENILVGDVWVLGGQSNMEWDISKTNDGELEIASANFPEIRLLSVPQGKGFESVRSFERLHEWSSWSSRHFRKGDWLVCSPETVREFSAIGYVFGRRLHMATKVPIGLIDASQGGTTVEAWTPESVIKKIQGEETQAILKEWEEKIAAYDPKEDLAKQVANYERKKSDAAKKGKPFPADSKPPTVLRPGPKADKNRPGMRFASMIKPLAGLSVKGVIFHQGFNNCFGGSAGAKMYYQVFGEMITGWRAA
;
A
#
# COMPACT_ATOMS: atom_id res chain seq x y z
N MET A 1 -28.19 -62.32 -25.93
CA MET A 1 -28.79 -61.06 -25.46
C MET A 1 -28.14 -60.70 -24.13
N LYS A 2 -27.08 -59.97 -24.13
CA LYS A 2 -26.48 -59.24 -22.98
C LYS A 2 -25.16 -58.66 -23.50
N SER A 3 -25.17 -57.43 -23.95
CA SER A 3 -24.03 -56.54 -24.11
C SER A 3 -24.51 -55.30 -24.82
N LEU A 4 -24.71 -54.23 -24.13
CA LEU A 4 -24.70 -52.84 -24.59
C LEU A 4 -25.26 -51.94 -23.47
N ILE A 5 -24.46 -51.61 -22.50
CA ILE A 5 -24.59 -50.40 -21.65
C ILE A 5 -23.28 -50.28 -20.90
N PHE A 6 -22.25 -49.68 -21.49
CA PHE A 6 -21.09 -49.13 -20.81
C PHE A 6 -20.25 -48.33 -21.82
N LEU A 7 -20.84 -47.26 -22.37
CA LEU A 7 -20.04 -46.29 -23.15
C LEU A 7 -20.77 -44.94 -23.23
N SER A 8 -21.04 -44.30 -22.10
CA SER A 8 -21.52 -42.91 -22.13
C SER A 8 -21.30 -42.12 -20.84
N LEU A 9 -20.30 -42.52 -20.02
CA LEU A 9 -19.97 -41.75 -18.81
C LEU A 9 -18.51 -41.20 -18.79
N GLY A 10 -17.84 -41.26 -19.93
CA GLY A 10 -16.41 -40.85 -20.03
C GLY A 10 -16.17 -39.48 -20.66
N ILE A 11 -17.15 -38.72 -21.10
CA ILE A 11 -16.94 -37.48 -21.87
C ILE A 11 -17.43 -36.20 -21.14
N LEU A 12 -17.94 -36.32 -19.92
CA LEU A 12 -18.47 -35.17 -19.21
C LEU A 12 -17.53 -34.61 -18.12
N PHE A 13 -16.29 -35.09 -18.01
CA PHE A 13 -15.33 -34.65 -17.00
C PHE A 13 -14.11 -33.88 -17.56
N SER A 14 -14.05 -33.60 -18.87
CA SER A 14 -12.91 -32.91 -19.49
C SER A 14 -13.22 -31.47 -19.91
N LEU A 15 -14.35 -30.89 -19.52
CA LEU A 15 -14.70 -29.48 -19.86
C LEU A 15 -14.73 -28.53 -18.64
N LEU A 16 -14.26 -28.96 -17.48
CA LEU A 16 -14.22 -28.14 -16.26
C LEU A 16 -12.81 -27.67 -15.87
N GLY A 17 -11.84 -27.75 -16.78
CA GLY A 17 -10.42 -27.51 -16.48
C GLY A 17 -9.78 -26.31 -17.15
N ALA A 18 -10.52 -25.42 -17.78
CA ALA A 18 -9.98 -24.17 -18.32
C ALA A 18 -10.84 -22.99 -17.84
N ALA A 19 -10.92 -22.78 -16.52
CA ALA A 19 -11.16 -21.46 -16.04
C ALA A 19 -9.92 -20.64 -16.44
N PHE A 20 -9.95 -20.05 -17.64
CA PHE A 20 -9.07 -18.94 -17.97
C PHE A 20 -9.13 -17.99 -16.79
N ALA A 21 -8.03 -17.78 -16.11
CA ALA A 21 -7.85 -16.64 -15.25
C ALA A 21 -8.14 -15.43 -16.14
N GLN A 22 -9.37 -14.99 -16.09
CA GLN A 22 -9.83 -13.81 -16.82
C GLN A 22 -8.91 -12.71 -16.29
N LYS A 23 -7.98 -12.23 -17.13
CA LYS A 23 -7.20 -11.04 -16.82
C LYS A 23 -8.23 -9.99 -16.42
N MET A 24 -8.31 -9.70 -15.13
CA MET A 24 -9.15 -8.61 -14.66
C MET A 24 -8.82 -7.41 -15.52
N PRO A 25 -9.81 -6.70 -16.07
CA PRO A 25 -9.52 -5.51 -16.83
C PRO A 25 -8.63 -4.64 -15.96
N ARG A 26 -7.58 -4.11 -16.56
CA ARG A 26 -6.71 -3.13 -15.95
C ARG A 26 -7.62 -1.93 -15.64
N GLU A 27 -8.21 -1.91 -14.47
CA GLU A 27 -8.84 -0.72 -13.93
C GLU A 27 -7.70 0.25 -13.61
N ASP A 28 -7.19 0.86 -14.70
CA ASP A 28 -6.27 1.94 -14.61
C ASP A 28 -7.02 3.09 -13.97
N VAL A 29 -6.89 3.18 -12.64
CA VAL A 29 -7.17 4.40 -11.92
C VAL A 29 -8.67 4.73 -11.77
N ILE A 30 -9.24 4.36 -10.65
CA ILE A 30 -10.34 5.17 -10.12
C ILE A 30 -9.66 6.44 -9.59
N GLU A 31 -9.73 7.52 -10.37
CA GLU A 31 -9.34 8.86 -9.93
C GLU A 31 -10.38 9.37 -8.92
N ILE A 32 -10.37 8.79 -7.74
CA ILE A 32 -11.00 9.42 -6.60
C ILE A 32 -10.00 10.47 -6.14
N PRO A 33 -10.33 11.77 -6.21
CA PRO A 33 -9.42 12.80 -5.75
C PRO A 33 -9.04 12.50 -4.29
N ALA A 34 -7.77 12.66 -3.96
CA ALA A 34 -7.26 12.47 -2.59
C ALA A 34 -8.01 13.34 -1.58
N ILE A 35 -8.54 14.46 -2.05
CA ILE A 35 -9.35 15.42 -1.31
C ILE A 35 -10.64 15.62 -2.11
N GLY A 36 -11.77 15.28 -1.51
CA GLY A 36 -13.09 15.51 -2.10
C GLY A 36 -13.50 16.98 -2.07
N GLU A 37 -14.56 17.33 -2.78
CA GLU A 37 -15.19 18.65 -2.67
C GLU A 37 -15.99 18.77 -1.36
N GLY A 38 -15.96 19.95 -0.75
CA GLY A 38 -16.68 20.24 0.49
C GLY A 38 -16.11 19.52 1.71
N LEU A 39 -16.98 19.08 2.64
CA LEU A 39 -16.58 18.31 3.81
C LEU A 39 -16.07 16.93 3.38
N SER A 40 -14.82 16.62 3.69
CA SER A 40 -14.21 15.32 3.43
C SER A 40 -13.31 14.89 4.58
N VAL A 41 -13.28 13.59 4.87
CA VAL A 41 -12.29 12.97 5.75
C VAL A 41 -11.18 12.35 4.90
N SER A 42 -9.94 12.35 5.40
CA SER A 42 -8.84 11.66 4.72
C SER A 42 -9.20 10.21 4.42
N ASN A 43 -8.87 9.75 3.21
CA ASN A 43 -9.13 8.37 2.79
C ASN A 43 -8.29 7.30 3.54
N ALA A 44 -7.43 7.71 4.46
CA ALA A 44 -6.84 6.83 5.46
C ALA A 44 -7.88 6.32 6.49
N PHE A 45 -9.00 7.06 6.64
CA PHE A 45 -10.13 6.70 7.52
C PHE A 45 -11.28 6.19 6.68
N GLN A 46 -11.73 4.99 6.97
CA GLN A 46 -12.77 4.31 6.19
C GLN A 46 -13.61 3.41 7.09
N SER A 47 -14.76 3.00 6.60
CA SER A 47 -15.52 1.92 7.22
C SER A 47 -14.65 0.65 7.35
N ASN A 48 -14.99 -0.20 8.31
CA ASN A 48 -14.29 -1.43 8.65
C ASN A 48 -12.88 -1.27 9.27
N MET A 49 -12.38 -0.06 9.50
CA MET A 49 -11.06 0.16 10.08
C MET A 49 -10.99 -0.25 11.56
N VAL A 50 -9.76 -0.33 12.07
CA VAL A 50 -9.45 -0.36 13.51
C VAL A 50 -8.79 0.95 13.89
N LEU A 51 -9.28 1.57 14.97
CA LEU A 51 -8.62 2.71 15.62
C LEU A 51 -7.74 2.22 16.78
N GLN A 52 -6.58 2.87 16.97
CA GLN A 52 -5.64 2.47 18.02
C GLN A 52 -6.24 2.74 19.40
N ARG A 53 -6.29 1.70 20.25
CA ARG A 53 -6.68 1.80 21.67
C ARG A 53 -5.63 2.49 22.51
N ASP A 54 -6.03 2.96 23.70
CA ASP A 54 -5.18 3.50 24.76
C ASP A 54 -4.34 4.71 24.35
N LYS A 55 -4.67 5.35 23.24
CA LYS A 55 -4.03 6.57 22.72
C LYS A 55 -5.09 7.57 22.26
N VAL A 56 -4.72 8.85 22.26
CA VAL A 56 -5.50 9.87 21.57
C VAL A 56 -5.59 9.49 20.10
N VAL A 57 -6.81 9.52 19.55
CA VAL A 57 -7.08 9.21 18.14
C VAL A 57 -7.27 10.52 17.39
N LYS A 58 -6.38 10.80 16.47
CA LYS A 58 -6.39 11.96 15.61
C LYS A 58 -7.13 11.64 14.32
N ILE A 59 -8.15 12.43 13.99
CA ILE A 59 -8.94 12.34 12.74
C ILE A 59 -8.77 13.65 12.00
N TRP A 60 -8.54 13.60 10.69
CA TRP A 60 -8.33 14.79 9.87
C TRP A 60 -9.01 14.69 8.50
N GLY A 61 -9.16 15.85 7.87
CA GLY A 61 -9.76 15.96 6.55
C GLY A 61 -9.80 17.42 6.08
N TRP A 62 -10.69 17.71 5.16
CA TRP A 62 -10.81 19.02 4.54
C TRP A 62 -12.26 19.48 4.55
N ALA A 63 -12.44 20.79 4.57
CA ALA A 63 -13.73 21.47 4.50
C ALA A 63 -13.51 22.90 3.97
N ALA A 64 -14.57 23.67 3.81
CA ALA A 64 -14.43 25.08 3.47
C ALA A 64 -13.64 25.83 4.55
N LYS A 65 -12.78 26.77 4.14
CA LYS A 65 -12.02 27.60 5.08
C LYS A 65 -12.93 28.21 6.16
N GLY A 66 -12.58 28.02 7.42
CA GLY A 66 -13.32 28.51 8.58
C GLY A 66 -14.56 27.69 8.91
N GLU A 67 -14.85 26.61 8.22
CA GLU A 67 -15.95 25.70 8.54
C GLU A 67 -15.64 24.93 9.84
N LYS A 68 -16.63 24.90 10.75
CA LYS A 68 -16.56 24.06 11.94
C LYS A 68 -16.93 22.64 11.60
N VAL A 69 -16.09 21.69 12.01
CA VAL A 69 -16.28 20.26 11.83
C VAL A 69 -16.31 19.57 13.19
N ALA A 70 -17.33 18.76 13.42
CA ALA A 70 -17.47 17.93 14.61
C ALA A 70 -17.29 16.46 14.22
N VAL A 71 -16.55 15.72 15.03
CA VAL A 71 -16.36 14.26 14.90
C VAL A 71 -16.88 13.59 16.15
N SER A 72 -17.73 12.58 16.00
CA SER A 72 -18.24 11.77 17.10
C SER A 72 -18.03 10.28 16.82
N PHE A 73 -17.56 9.53 17.84
CA PHE A 73 -17.35 8.10 17.80
C PHE A 73 -17.36 7.49 19.20
N ALA A 74 -18.10 6.39 19.41
CA ALA A 74 -18.10 5.62 20.66
C ALA A 74 -18.38 6.48 21.91
N GLY A 75 -19.31 7.45 21.83
CA GLY A 75 -19.64 8.35 22.92
C GLY A 75 -18.59 9.44 23.22
N LYS A 76 -17.55 9.53 22.41
CA LYS A 76 -16.54 10.61 22.42
C LYS A 76 -16.80 11.55 21.27
N SER A 77 -16.49 12.83 21.46
CA SER A 77 -16.60 13.83 20.39
C SER A 77 -15.50 14.88 20.52
N GLY A 78 -15.25 15.57 19.41
CA GLY A 78 -14.35 16.70 19.33
C GLY A 78 -14.74 17.60 18.16
N GLU A 79 -14.25 18.83 18.17
CA GLU A 79 -14.52 19.83 17.15
C GLU A 79 -13.23 20.49 16.70
N ALA A 80 -13.19 20.92 15.45
CA ALA A 80 -12.12 21.74 14.89
C ALA A 80 -12.68 22.74 13.89
N THR A 81 -11.89 23.75 13.57
CA THR A 81 -12.21 24.71 12.50
C THR A 81 -11.19 24.52 11.38
N ALA A 82 -11.67 24.36 10.16
CA ALA A 82 -10.80 24.25 8.99
C ALA A 82 -9.93 25.49 8.81
N ASP A 83 -8.63 25.28 8.62
CA ASP A 83 -7.63 26.33 8.48
C ASP A 83 -7.71 27.09 7.15
N ALA A 84 -6.70 27.91 6.86
CA ALA A 84 -6.63 28.69 5.61
C ALA A 84 -6.50 27.82 4.37
N GLN A 85 -6.00 26.59 4.49
CA GLN A 85 -5.87 25.56 3.47
C GLN A 85 -7.08 24.62 3.42
N GLY A 86 -8.09 24.86 4.29
CA GLY A 86 -9.27 24.01 4.43
C GLY A 86 -9.04 22.73 5.24
N MET A 87 -7.85 22.53 5.83
CA MET A 87 -7.57 21.33 6.62
C MET A 87 -8.14 21.46 8.04
N TRP A 88 -8.76 20.40 8.52
CA TRP A 88 -9.21 20.27 9.91
C TRP A 88 -8.63 19.01 10.56
N GLU A 89 -8.44 19.07 11.88
CA GLU A 89 -7.94 17.94 12.67
C GLU A 89 -8.65 17.93 14.03
N VAL A 90 -9.26 16.80 14.37
CA VAL A 90 -9.95 16.54 15.63
C VAL A 90 -9.22 15.45 16.40
N ASN A 91 -9.01 15.66 17.69
CA ASN A 91 -8.47 14.68 18.62
C ASN A 91 -9.60 14.07 19.46
N LEU A 92 -9.83 12.77 19.34
CA LEU A 92 -10.71 12.02 20.22
C LEU A 92 -9.90 11.46 21.41
N PRO A 93 -10.46 11.45 22.63
CA PRO A 93 -9.81 10.85 23.78
C PRO A 93 -9.47 9.37 23.55
N ALA A 94 -8.50 8.86 24.30
CA ALA A 94 -8.15 7.44 24.32
C ALA A 94 -9.37 6.57 24.63
N MET A 95 -9.44 5.40 24.01
CA MET A 95 -10.53 4.43 24.14
C MET A 95 -9.97 3.05 24.45
N GLU A 96 -10.72 2.26 25.20
CA GLU A 96 -10.40 0.86 25.43
C GLU A 96 -10.71 0.00 24.19
N ALA A 97 -10.13 -1.20 24.13
CA ALA A 97 -10.40 -2.15 23.06
C ALA A 97 -11.89 -2.52 23.01
N SER A 98 -12.42 -2.61 21.79
CA SER A 98 -13.81 -3.02 21.56
C SER A 98 -13.96 -3.73 20.23
N SER A 99 -14.53 -4.92 20.25
CA SER A 99 -14.93 -5.71 19.07
C SER A 99 -16.32 -5.31 18.54
N GLU A 100 -17.00 -4.37 19.20
CA GLU A 100 -18.27 -3.85 18.73
C GLU A 100 -18.05 -2.88 17.57
N GLY A 101 -18.60 -3.21 16.40
CA GLY A 101 -18.58 -2.33 15.24
C GLY A 101 -19.43 -1.10 15.45
N ARG A 102 -18.81 0.09 15.47
CA ARG A 102 -19.46 1.38 15.74
C ARG A 102 -19.32 2.31 14.55
N THR A 103 -20.22 3.30 14.51
CA THR A 103 -20.24 4.33 13.46
C THR A 103 -19.54 5.59 13.95
N MET A 104 -18.67 6.16 13.14
CA MET A 104 -18.13 7.51 13.29
C MET A 104 -18.94 8.46 12.42
N ALA A 105 -19.38 9.58 13.01
CA ALA A 105 -20.01 10.66 12.27
C ALA A 105 -19.08 11.86 12.21
N ILE A 106 -18.91 12.42 11.01
CA ILE A 106 -18.16 13.65 10.71
C ILE A 106 -19.18 14.66 10.19
N GLN A 107 -19.40 15.74 10.92
CA GLN A 107 -20.45 16.71 10.64
C GLN A 107 -19.84 18.09 10.40
N GLY A 108 -20.30 18.76 9.37
CA GLY A 108 -19.97 20.14 9.06
C GLY A 108 -21.18 20.85 8.45
N LYS A 109 -21.02 22.14 8.13
CA LYS A 109 -22.08 22.92 7.49
C LYS A 109 -22.46 22.38 6.12
N SER A 110 -21.49 21.83 5.38
CA SER A 110 -21.66 21.31 4.03
C SER A 110 -22.19 19.88 3.96
N GLY A 111 -22.38 19.20 5.11
CA GLY A 111 -22.95 17.86 5.15
C GLY A 111 -22.49 17.01 6.31
N THR A 112 -22.81 15.71 6.21
CA THR A 112 -22.39 14.68 7.17
C THR A 112 -21.81 13.50 6.41
N GLN A 113 -20.68 13.01 6.86
CA GLN A 113 -20.09 11.74 6.42
C GLN A 113 -20.14 10.73 7.56
N THR A 114 -20.36 9.46 7.23
CA THR A 114 -20.37 8.36 8.20
C THR A 114 -19.41 7.27 7.78
N LEU A 115 -18.65 6.77 8.74
CA LEU A 115 -17.80 5.59 8.57
C LEU A 115 -18.33 4.50 9.51
N GLU A 116 -18.61 3.32 8.97
CA GLU A 116 -19.32 2.26 9.68
C GLU A 116 -18.40 1.12 10.09
N ASN A 117 -18.86 0.29 11.05
CA ASN A 117 -18.22 -0.94 11.48
C ASN A 117 -16.76 -0.74 11.91
N ILE A 118 -16.48 0.35 12.61
CA ILE A 118 -15.14 0.67 13.14
C ILE A 118 -14.94 -0.04 14.48
N LEU A 119 -13.81 -0.73 14.63
CA LEU A 119 -13.37 -1.36 15.87
C LEU A 119 -12.33 -0.51 16.59
N VAL A 120 -12.07 -0.83 17.85
CA VAL A 120 -10.97 -0.25 18.62
C VAL A 120 -10.03 -1.37 19.06
N GLY A 121 -8.74 -1.28 18.71
CA GLY A 121 -7.78 -2.35 18.96
C GLY A 121 -6.33 -1.93 18.76
N ASP A 122 -5.47 -2.84 18.41
CA ASP A 122 -4.06 -2.59 18.12
C ASP A 122 -3.81 -2.48 16.61
N VAL A 123 -3.32 -1.32 16.17
CA VAL A 123 -3.01 -1.04 14.76
C VAL A 123 -1.52 -1.19 14.50
N TRP A 124 -1.15 -1.94 13.48
CA TRP A 124 0.23 -2.22 13.09
C TRP A 124 0.47 -1.85 11.63
N VAL A 125 1.56 -1.13 11.38
CA VAL A 125 2.02 -0.84 10.02
C VAL A 125 3.08 -1.87 9.62
N LEU A 126 2.93 -2.44 8.45
CA LEU A 126 3.83 -3.42 7.86
C LEU A 126 4.61 -2.75 6.74
N GLY A 127 5.86 -2.41 6.97
CA GLY A 127 6.71 -1.71 6.00
C GLY A 127 7.83 -2.59 5.47
N GLY A 128 8.41 -2.20 4.35
CA GLY A 128 9.57 -2.87 3.81
C GLY A 128 9.44 -3.29 2.35
N GLN A 129 10.13 -4.39 1.98
CA GLN A 129 10.22 -4.81 0.59
C GLN A 129 9.56 -6.19 0.32
N SER A 130 9.97 -6.87 -0.72
CA SER A 130 9.31 -8.06 -1.27
C SER A 130 8.92 -9.14 -0.25
N ASN A 131 9.74 -9.42 0.76
CA ASN A 131 9.39 -10.42 1.77
C ASN A 131 8.21 -9.97 2.65
N MET A 132 8.08 -8.66 2.92
CA MET A 132 6.89 -8.13 3.60
C MET A 132 5.69 -8.11 2.65
N GLU A 133 5.90 -7.78 1.37
CA GLU A 133 4.85 -7.75 0.34
C GLU A 133 4.37 -9.15 -0.09
N TRP A 134 5.14 -10.21 0.22
CA TRP A 134 4.84 -11.58 -0.20
C TRP A 134 3.49 -12.02 0.36
N ASP A 135 2.57 -12.34 -0.54
CA ASP A 135 1.21 -12.69 -0.14
C ASP A 135 1.06 -14.13 0.35
N ILE A 136 -0.01 -14.36 1.12
CA ILE A 136 -0.28 -15.65 1.75
C ILE A 136 -0.48 -16.77 0.72
N SER A 137 -1.04 -16.49 -0.45
CA SER A 137 -1.31 -17.48 -1.50
C SER A 137 -0.04 -18.11 -2.08
N LYS A 138 1.12 -17.47 -1.88
CA LYS A 138 2.42 -17.91 -2.38
C LYS A 138 3.29 -18.60 -1.32
N THR A 139 2.75 -18.79 -0.12
CA THR A 139 3.47 -19.49 0.96
C THR A 139 3.20 -20.98 0.93
N ASN A 140 4.08 -21.74 1.58
CA ASN A 140 3.78 -23.15 1.87
C ASN A 140 2.53 -23.19 2.75
N ASP A 141 1.63 -24.13 2.45
CA ASP A 141 0.33 -24.29 3.12
C ASP A 141 -0.57 -23.04 3.05
N GLY A 142 -0.28 -22.11 2.14
CA GLY A 142 -1.02 -20.86 2.00
C GLY A 142 -2.53 -21.06 1.78
N GLU A 143 -2.93 -22.08 1.03
CA GLU A 143 -4.35 -22.39 0.80
C GLU A 143 -5.06 -22.85 2.10
N LEU A 144 -4.37 -23.55 3.00
CA LEU A 144 -4.92 -23.94 4.32
C LEU A 144 -5.07 -22.70 5.22
N GLU A 145 -4.06 -21.82 5.20
CA GLU A 145 -4.10 -20.55 5.91
C GLU A 145 -5.26 -19.67 5.43
N ILE A 146 -5.44 -19.57 4.10
CA ILE A 146 -6.54 -18.83 3.49
C ILE A 146 -7.89 -19.45 3.88
N ALA A 147 -8.07 -20.76 3.70
CA ALA A 147 -9.33 -21.43 4.01
C ALA A 147 -9.76 -21.26 5.48
N SER A 148 -8.79 -21.12 6.40
CA SER A 148 -9.04 -20.90 7.83
C SER A 148 -9.15 -19.43 8.26
N ALA A 149 -8.99 -18.47 7.35
CA ALA A 149 -8.92 -17.04 7.64
C ALA A 149 -10.29 -16.39 7.88
N ASN A 150 -11.01 -16.85 8.88
CA ASN A 150 -12.27 -16.25 9.30
C ASN A 150 -12.09 -15.54 10.65
N PHE A 151 -11.55 -14.30 10.58
CA PHE A 151 -11.24 -13.47 11.75
C PHE A 151 -11.85 -12.07 11.58
N PRO A 152 -13.15 -11.88 11.85
CA PRO A 152 -13.83 -10.61 11.61
C PRO A 152 -13.31 -9.44 12.45
N GLU A 153 -12.55 -9.71 13.52
CA GLU A 153 -11.89 -8.69 14.33
C GLU A 153 -10.47 -8.34 13.83
N ILE A 154 -9.98 -9.02 12.80
CA ILE A 154 -8.78 -8.60 12.07
C ILE A 154 -9.21 -7.81 10.85
N ARG A 155 -8.61 -6.65 10.64
CA ARG A 155 -8.90 -5.76 9.52
C ARG A 155 -7.63 -5.48 8.73
N LEU A 156 -7.75 -5.47 7.43
CA LEU A 156 -6.65 -5.45 6.48
C LEU A 156 -6.75 -4.21 5.60
N LEU A 157 -5.68 -3.45 5.51
CA LEU A 157 -5.52 -2.34 4.56
C LEU A 157 -4.25 -2.55 3.74
N SER A 158 -4.37 -2.66 2.42
CA SER A 158 -3.23 -2.64 1.50
C SER A 158 -3.04 -1.24 0.95
N VAL A 159 -1.95 -0.59 1.32
CA VAL A 159 -1.65 0.78 0.89
C VAL A 159 -1.30 0.82 -0.60
N PRO A 160 -1.94 1.71 -1.39
CA PRO A 160 -1.57 1.91 -2.78
C PRO A 160 -0.12 2.37 -2.94
N GLN A 161 0.56 1.88 -3.99
CA GLN A 161 1.96 2.21 -4.28
C GLN A 161 2.05 3.50 -5.11
N GLY A 162 1.68 4.62 -4.56
CA GLY A 162 1.66 5.93 -5.23
C GLY A 162 2.99 6.28 -5.92
N LYS A 163 2.93 7.16 -6.91
CA LYS A 163 4.08 7.64 -7.69
C LYS A 163 4.39 9.12 -7.45
N GLY A 164 3.53 9.80 -6.69
CA GLY A 164 3.69 11.22 -6.37
C GLY A 164 4.67 11.47 -5.23
N PHE A 165 5.35 12.60 -5.31
CA PHE A 165 6.19 13.12 -4.22
C PHE A 165 5.46 14.17 -3.39
N GLU A 166 4.41 14.75 -3.96
CA GLU A 166 3.56 15.76 -3.33
C GLU A 166 2.38 15.10 -2.62
N SER A 167 2.66 14.23 -1.64
CA SER A 167 1.57 13.64 -0.89
C SER A 167 1.06 14.61 0.17
N VAL A 168 -0.23 14.82 0.16
CA VAL A 168 -1.00 15.33 1.29
C VAL A 168 -1.21 14.18 2.29
N ARG A 169 -1.80 14.44 3.45
CA ARG A 169 -2.17 13.39 4.45
C ARG A 169 -3.39 12.57 3.96
N SER A 170 -3.29 12.03 2.73
CA SER A 170 -4.29 11.20 2.06
C SER A 170 -3.60 10.44 0.93
N PHE A 171 -4.11 9.29 0.52
CA PHE A 171 -3.57 8.55 -0.61
C PHE A 171 -4.05 9.17 -1.91
N GLU A 172 -3.17 9.27 -2.92
CA GLU A 172 -3.53 9.82 -4.25
C GLU A 172 -4.61 8.98 -4.94
N ARG A 173 -4.65 7.69 -4.65
CA ARG A 173 -5.61 6.72 -5.22
C ARG A 173 -5.92 5.67 -4.17
N LEU A 174 -7.13 5.15 -4.23
CA LEU A 174 -7.54 4.02 -3.40
C LEU A 174 -7.35 2.67 -4.09
N HIS A 175 -7.24 2.64 -5.43
CA HIS A 175 -7.10 1.41 -6.18
C HIS A 175 -5.84 1.44 -7.02
N GLU A 176 -5.07 0.39 -6.95
CA GLU A 176 -3.85 0.23 -7.73
C GLU A 176 -3.64 -1.22 -8.13
N TRP A 177 -3.32 -1.40 -9.42
CA TRP A 177 -2.84 -2.68 -9.93
C TRP A 177 -1.33 -2.76 -9.74
N SER A 178 -0.84 -3.78 -9.02
CA SER A 178 0.60 -3.99 -8.90
C SER A 178 1.20 -4.41 -10.24
N SER A 179 2.05 -3.54 -10.81
CA SER A 179 2.76 -3.82 -12.05
C SER A 179 3.83 -4.91 -11.90
N TRP A 180 4.24 -5.21 -10.67
CA TRP A 180 5.33 -6.15 -10.44
C TRP A 180 4.94 -7.60 -10.64
N SER A 181 3.73 -7.98 -10.28
CA SER A 181 3.29 -9.37 -10.39
C SER A 181 2.09 -9.58 -11.29
N SER A 182 1.47 -8.52 -11.82
CA SER A 182 0.18 -8.55 -12.54
C SER A 182 -0.92 -9.39 -11.85
N ARG A 183 -0.76 -9.69 -10.57
CA ARG A 183 -1.60 -10.60 -9.78
C ARG A 183 -2.27 -9.92 -8.59
N HIS A 184 -1.79 -8.74 -8.17
CA HIS A 184 -2.27 -8.06 -6.99
C HIS A 184 -3.07 -6.85 -7.38
N PHE A 185 -4.34 -6.91 -7.11
CA PHE A 185 -5.21 -5.76 -7.12
C PHE A 185 -5.25 -5.19 -5.71
N ARG A 186 -4.52 -4.10 -5.48
CA ARG A 186 -4.55 -3.41 -4.19
C ARG A 186 -5.69 -2.42 -4.18
N LYS A 187 -6.71 -2.74 -3.43
CA LYS A 187 -7.74 -1.79 -3.04
C LYS A 187 -7.24 -1.11 -1.79
N GLY A 188 -7.09 0.18 -1.79
CA GLY A 188 -6.76 0.95 -0.59
C GLY A 188 -7.93 1.04 0.40
N ASP A 189 -8.74 -0.01 0.49
CA ASP A 189 -9.90 -0.11 1.37
C ASP A 189 -9.57 -0.97 2.58
N TRP A 190 -10.12 -0.59 3.73
CA TRP A 190 -10.13 -1.44 4.91
C TRP A 190 -11.10 -2.61 4.72
N LEU A 191 -10.57 -3.81 4.78
CA LEU A 191 -11.30 -5.05 4.56
C LEU A 191 -11.40 -5.86 5.86
N VAL A 192 -12.54 -6.52 6.05
CA VAL A 192 -12.71 -7.55 7.09
C VAL A 192 -11.92 -8.79 6.66
N CYS A 193 -11.12 -9.38 7.54
CA CYS A 193 -10.34 -10.58 7.24
C CYS A 193 -11.26 -11.78 6.96
N SER A 194 -11.19 -12.29 5.74
CA SER A 194 -11.88 -13.48 5.24
C SER A 194 -10.96 -14.24 4.28
N PRO A 195 -11.31 -15.46 3.86
CA PRO A 195 -10.57 -16.19 2.84
C PRO A 195 -10.34 -15.41 1.55
N GLU A 196 -11.30 -14.59 1.14
CA GLU A 196 -11.20 -13.79 -0.09
C GLU A 196 -10.24 -12.61 0.10
N THR A 197 -10.32 -11.91 1.23
CA THR A 197 -9.61 -10.66 1.46
C THR A 197 -8.16 -10.87 1.90
N VAL A 198 -7.85 -11.99 2.56
CA VAL A 198 -6.50 -12.30 3.05
C VAL A 198 -5.58 -12.84 1.96
N ARG A 199 -6.13 -13.43 0.90
CA ARG A 199 -5.40 -14.17 -0.14
C ARG A 199 -4.19 -13.42 -0.71
N GLU A 200 -4.36 -12.15 -0.98
CA GLU A 200 -3.32 -11.28 -1.54
C GLU A 200 -2.69 -10.34 -0.50
N PHE A 201 -2.95 -10.58 0.78
CA PHE A 201 -2.37 -9.79 1.85
C PHE A 201 -1.01 -10.33 2.29
N SER A 202 -0.18 -9.47 2.91
CA SER A 202 1.13 -9.83 3.47
C SER A 202 1.05 -11.08 4.35
N ALA A 203 1.78 -12.14 3.99
CA ALA A 203 1.84 -13.38 4.77
C ALA A 203 2.42 -13.15 6.17
N ILE A 204 3.53 -12.41 6.25
CA ILE A 204 4.16 -12.05 7.53
C ILE A 204 3.18 -11.25 8.39
N GLY A 205 2.54 -10.25 7.79
CA GLY A 205 1.56 -9.41 8.47
C GLY A 205 0.37 -10.20 9.00
N TYR A 206 -0.23 -11.04 8.16
CA TYR A 206 -1.38 -11.85 8.55
C TYR A 206 -1.04 -12.83 9.69
N VAL A 207 0.02 -13.60 9.54
CA VAL A 207 0.42 -14.60 10.57
C VAL A 207 0.74 -13.91 11.90
N PHE A 208 1.42 -12.76 11.86
CA PHE A 208 1.70 -11.94 13.05
C PHE A 208 0.40 -11.45 13.69
N GLY A 209 -0.48 -10.79 12.93
CA GLY A 209 -1.72 -10.21 13.45
C GLY A 209 -2.68 -11.27 13.97
N ARG A 210 -2.80 -12.40 13.27
CA ARG A 210 -3.60 -13.54 13.74
C ARG A 210 -3.10 -14.09 15.07
N ARG A 211 -1.79 -14.28 15.23
CA ARG A 211 -1.21 -14.78 16.50
C ARG A 211 -1.45 -13.81 17.64
N LEU A 212 -1.30 -12.49 17.40
CA LEU A 212 -1.63 -11.48 18.40
C LEU A 212 -3.10 -11.52 18.78
N HIS A 213 -4.00 -11.53 17.79
CA HIS A 213 -5.44 -11.59 18.04
C HIS A 213 -5.81 -12.85 18.84
N MET A 214 -5.30 -14.02 18.45
CA MET A 214 -5.56 -15.28 19.18
C MET A 214 -5.09 -15.23 20.63
N ALA A 215 -3.96 -14.59 20.90
CA ALA A 215 -3.37 -14.49 22.23
C ALA A 215 -4.06 -13.44 23.11
N THR A 216 -4.43 -12.29 22.53
CA THR A 216 -4.93 -11.13 23.30
C THR A 216 -6.43 -10.95 23.25
N LYS A 217 -7.10 -11.52 22.26
CA LYS A 217 -8.53 -11.31 21.95
C LYS A 217 -8.88 -9.83 21.67
N VAL A 218 -7.89 -9.02 21.31
CA VAL A 218 -8.02 -7.62 20.92
C VAL A 218 -8.19 -7.53 19.41
N PRO A 219 -9.06 -6.65 18.88
CA PRO A 219 -9.12 -6.37 17.45
C PRO A 219 -7.77 -5.90 16.91
N ILE A 220 -7.41 -6.34 15.71
CA ILE A 220 -6.12 -6.03 15.08
C ILE A 220 -6.35 -5.35 13.74
N GLY A 221 -5.79 -4.16 13.56
CA GLY A 221 -5.68 -3.49 12.27
C GLY A 221 -4.28 -3.69 11.68
N LEU A 222 -4.20 -4.18 10.46
CA LEU A 222 -2.96 -4.40 9.73
C LEU A 222 -2.93 -3.51 8.48
N ILE A 223 -1.92 -2.64 8.40
CA ILE A 223 -1.71 -1.71 7.29
C ILE A 223 -0.48 -2.16 6.52
N ASP A 224 -0.66 -2.84 5.39
CA ASP A 224 0.45 -3.25 4.52
C ASP A 224 0.89 -2.11 3.62
N ALA A 225 1.98 -1.46 4.02
CA ALA A 225 2.66 -0.39 3.29
C ALA A 225 4.01 -0.90 2.77
N SER A 226 4.04 -2.06 2.11
CA SER A 226 5.26 -2.67 1.59
C SER A 226 5.36 -2.61 0.06
N GLN A 227 6.60 -2.57 -0.47
CA GLN A 227 6.87 -2.64 -1.91
C GLN A 227 8.18 -3.34 -2.23
N GLY A 228 8.09 -4.38 -3.06
CA GLY A 228 9.24 -5.16 -3.49
C GLY A 228 10.28 -4.37 -4.28
N GLY A 229 11.56 -4.73 -4.07
CA GLY A 229 12.69 -4.13 -4.77
C GLY A 229 12.99 -2.69 -4.32
N THR A 230 12.60 -2.29 -3.10
CA THR A 230 12.88 -0.97 -2.55
C THR A 230 14.10 -0.96 -1.63
N THR A 231 14.70 0.21 -1.48
CA THR A 231 15.88 0.49 -0.67
C THR A 231 15.51 1.37 0.52
N VAL A 232 16.29 1.38 1.60
CA VAL A 232 15.97 2.09 2.85
C VAL A 232 15.84 3.61 2.67
N GLU A 233 16.63 4.20 1.78
CA GLU A 233 16.59 5.62 1.49
C GLU A 233 15.25 6.07 0.90
N ALA A 234 14.57 5.18 0.17
CA ALA A 234 13.23 5.46 -0.36
C ALA A 234 12.16 5.58 0.74
N TRP A 235 12.35 4.86 1.85
CA TRP A 235 11.47 4.87 3.02
C TRP A 235 11.79 5.97 4.03
N THR A 236 12.91 6.65 3.88
CA THR A 236 13.35 7.72 4.77
C THR A 236 12.77 9.05 4.34
N PRO A 237 12.17 9.86 5.25
CA PRO A 237 11.72 11.21 4.88
C PRO A 237 12.82 12.01 4.20
N GLU A 238 12.51 12.69 3.10
CA GLU A 238 13.52 13.47 2.35
C GLU A 238 14.19 14.53 3.21
N SER A 239 13.44 15.18 4.10
CA SER A 239 13.95 16.16 5.05
C SER A 239 14.92 15.56 6.09
N VAL A 240 14.84 14.28 6.33
CA VAL A 240 15.71 13.54 7.26
C VAL A 240 16.96 13.08 6.53
N ILE A 241 16.83 12.38 5.40
CA ILE A 241 17.96 11.79 4.70
C ILE A 241 18.95 12.86 4.21
N LYS A 242 18.49 14.03 3.79
CA LYS A 242 19.34 15.17 3.39
C LYS A 242 20.21 15.71 4.51
N LYS A 243 19.90 15.44 5.77
CA LYS A 243 20.68 15.88 6.93
C LYS A 243 21.77 14.89 7.35
N ILE A 244 21.72 13.66 6.84
CA ILE A 244 22.70 12.63 7.17
C ILE A 244 24.03 12.95 6.48
N GLN A 245 25.10 13.17 7.28
CA GLN A 245 26.42 13.58 6.79
C GLN A 245 27.33 12.40 6.42
N GLY A 246 26.80 11.17 6.38
CA GLY A 246 27.56 9.99 5.98
C GLY A 246 27.97 10.05 4.51
N GLU A 247 29.23 9.75 4.20
CA GLU A 247 29.79 9.82 2.85
C GLU A 247 28.98 8.99 1.85
N GLU A 248 28.63 7.76 2.20
CA GLU A 248 27.86 6.86 1.34
C GLU A 248 26.44 7.39 1.09
N THR A 249 25.84 8.00 2.11
CA THR A 249 24.49 8.60 1.96
C THR A 249 24.55 9.83 1.05
N GLN A 250 25.54 10.70 1.20
CA GLN A 250 25.70 11.88 0.35
C GLN A 250 26.03 11.49 -1.10
N ALA A 251 26.83 10.44 -1.31
CA ALA A 251 27.12 9.92 -2.64
C ALA A 251 25.84 9.45 -3.37
N ILE A 252 24.96 8.70 -2.70
CA ILE A 252 23.67 8.27 -3.26
C ILE A 252 22.75 9.46 -3.58
N LEU A 253 22.66 10.45 -2.70
CA LEU A 253 21.87 11.65 -2.96
C LEU A 253 22.34 12.40 -4.21
N LYS A 254 23.66 12.56 -4.34
CA LYS A 254 24.26 13.19 -5.51
C LYS A 254 24.01 12.40 -6.80
N GLU A 255 24.16 11.08 -6.75
CA GLU A 255 23.83 10.20 -7.89
C GLU A 255 22.39 10.39 -8.35
N TRP A 256 21.43 10.46 -7.41
CA TRP A 256 20.03 10.70 -7.76
C TRP A 256 19.80 12.09 -8.35
N GLU A 257 20.43 13.13 -7.86
CA GLU A 257 20.36 14.49 -8.41
C GLU A 257 20.89 14.52 -9.85
N GLU A 258 22.06 13.94 -10.10
CA GLU A 258 22.66 13.83 -11.43
C GLU A 258 21.77 13.03 -12.39
N LYS A 259 21.23 11.89 -11.95
CA LYS A 259 20.33 11.04 -12.74
C LYS A 259 19.02 11.76 -13.11
N ILE A 260 18.48 12.57 -12.20
CA ILE A 260 17.27 13.36 -12.46
C ILE A 260 17.58 14.52 -13.43
N ALA A 261 18.72 15.19 -13.24
CA ALA A 261 19.13 16.32 -14.09
C ALA A 261 19.44 15.89 -15.54
N ALA A 262 20.04 14.70 -15.70
CA ALA A 262 20.39 14.16 -17.00
C ALA A 262 19.25 13.47 -17.75
N TYR A 263 18.07 13.34 -17.15
CA TYR A 263 16.98 12.58 -17.75
C TYR A 263 16.24 13.37 -18.84
N ASP A 264 16.25 12.84 -20.06
CA ASP A 264 15.41 13.30 -21.17
C ASP A 264 14.35 12.22 -21.49
N PRO A 265 13.05 12.51 -21.32
CA PRO A 265 11.98 11.55 -21.57
C PRO A 265 11.85 11.15 -23.06
N LYS A 266 12.26 12.01 -24.00
CA LYS A 266 12.25 11.68 -25.43
C LYS A 266 13.38 10.72 -25.80
N GLU A 267 14.57 10.96 -25.26
CA GLU A 267 15.71 10.06 -25.42
C GLU A 267 15.44 8.70 -24.78
N ASP A 268 14.83 8.67 -23.57
CA ASP A 268 14.42 7.45 -22.89
C ASP A 268 13.40 6.67 -23.74
N LEU A 269 12.40 7.33 -24.30
CA LEU A 269 11.43 6.68 -25.21
C LEU A 269 12.11 6.09 -26.44
N ALA A 270 13.04 6.82 -27.06
CA ALA A 270 13.79 6.31 -28.20
C ALA A 270 14.60 5.07 -27.85
N LYS A 271 15.26 5.05 -26.68
CA LYS A 271 15.99 3.87 -26.16
C LYS A 271 15.04 2.69 -25.90
N GLN A 272 13.84 2.92 -25.38
CA GLN A 272 12.84 1.88 -25.16
C GLN A 272 12.35 1.27 -26.47
N VAL A 273 12.07 2.08 -27.49
CA VAL A 273 11.68 1.64 -28.82
C VAL A 273 12.81 0.79 -29.46
N ALA A 274 14.04 1.29 -29.43
CA ALA A 274 15.20 0.53 -29.94
C ALA A 274 15.39 -0.82 -29.23
N ASN A 275 15.20 -0.86 -27.90
CA ASN A 275 15.27 -2.12 -27.15
C ASN A 275 14.12 -3.08 -27.49
N TYR A 276 12.92 -2.57 -27.75
CA TYR A 276 11.79 -3.37 -28.20
C TYR A 276 12.10 -4.01 -29.55
N GLU A 277 12.57 -3.25 -30.54
CA GLU A 277 12.92 -3.74 -31.87
C GLU A 277 14.07 -4.77 -31.81
N ARG A 278 15.08 -4.52 -30.96
CA ARG A 278 16.17 -5.49 -30.75
C ARG A 278 15.62 -6.81 -30.18
N LYS A 279 14.78 -6.79 -29.14
CA LYS A 279 14.17 -8.00 -28.55
C LYS A 279 13.34 -8.77 -29.57
N LYS A 280 12.57 -8.06 -30.41
CA LYS A 280 11.77 -8.65 -31.50
C LYS A 280 12.65 -9.33 -32.54
N SER A 281 13.72 -8.66 -32.98
CA SER A 281 14.71 -9.22 -33.90
C SER A 281 15.44 -10.44 -33.33
N ASP A 282 15.85 -10.38 -32.05
CA ASP A 282 16.54 -11.49 -31.38
C ASP A 282 15.64 -12.71 -31.21
N ALA A 283 14.34 -12.50 -30.94
CA ALA A 283 13.36 -13.59 -30.89
C ALA A 283 13.21 -14.27 -32.26
N ALA A 284 13.08 -13.48 -33.34
CA ALA A 284 13.01 -13.99 -34.68
C ALA A 284 14.26 -14.80 -35.07
N LYS A 285 15.48 -14.29 -34.80
CA LYS A 285 16.74 -14.99 -35.04
C LYS A 285 16.85 -16.33 -34.30
N LYS A 286 16.24 -16.42 -33.11
CA LYS A 286 16.26 -17.63 -32.26
C LYS A 286 15.06 -18.56 -32.51
N GLY A 287 14.21 -18.26 -33.51
CA GLY A 287 12.99 -19.02 -33.79
C GLY A 287 11.99 -19.06 -32.61
N LYS A 288 12.06 -18.07 -31.69
CA LYS A 288 11.17 -17.99 -30.53
C LYS A 288 9.98 -17.09 -30.83
N PRO A 289 8.77 -17.42 -30.34
CA PRO A 289 7.63 -16.54 -30.50
C PRO A 289 7.86 -15.23 -29.77
N PHE A 290 7.52 -14.11 -30.42
CA PHE A 290 7.42 -12.78 -29.78
C PHE A 290 5.94 -12.51 -29.52
N PRO A 291 5.55 -11.95 -28.35
CA PRO A 291 4.14 -11.76 -28.02
C PRO A 291 3.41 -10.97 -29.11
N ALA A 292 2.33 -11.55 -29.67
CA ALA A 292 1.61 -10.97 -30.80
C ALA A 292 0.91 -9.65 -30.47
N ASP A 293 0.55 -9.45 -29.22
CA ASP A 293 -0.10 -8.26 -28.66
C ASP A 293 0.92 -7.18 -28.19
N SER A 294 2.22 -7.48 -28.28
CA SER A 294 3.27 -6.54 -27.87
C SER A 294 3.38 -5.40 -28.88
N LYS A 295 3.27 -4.18 -28.38
CA LYS A 295 3.41 -2.95 -29.18
C LYS A 295 4.67 -2.17 -28.75
N PRO A 296 5.30 -1.43 -29.66
CA PRO A 296 6.39 -0.54 -29.27
C PRO A 296 5.90 0.51 -28.26
N PRO A 297 6.75 0.93 -27.31
CA PRO A 297 6.42 2.00 -26.38
C PRO A 297 6.13 3.31 -27.13
N THR A 298 5.09 4.03 -26.72
CA THR A 298 4.69 5.31 -27.33
C THR A 298 4.54 6.44 -26.31
N VAL A 299 4.62 6.12 -25.01
CA VAL A 299 4.33 7.07 -23.91
C VAL A 299 5.63 7.52 -23.27
N LEU A 300 5.79 8.84 -23.10
CA LEU A 300 6.87 9.43 -22.31
C LEU A 300 6.72 9.01 -20.84
N ARG A 301 7.81 8.56 -20.23
CA ARG A 301 7.83 8.17 -18.81
C ARG A 301 8.30 9.33 -17.92
N PRO A 302 7.84 9.40 -16.67
CA PRO A 302 8.31 10.41 -15.73
C PRO A 302 9.76 10.17 -15.26
N GLY A 303 10.35 9.02 -15.60
CA GLY A 303 11.74 8.67 -15.33
C GLY A 303 12.11 8.63 -13.84
N PRO A 304 13.36 9.03 -13.51
CA PRO A 304 13.87 8.92 -12.14
C PRO A 304 13.07 9.72 -11.11
N LYS A 305 12.34 10.74 -11.51
CA LYS A 305 11.49 11.52 -10.58
C LYS A 305 10.38 10.68 -9.95
N ALA A 306 9.88 9.68 -10.66
CA ALA A 306 8.84 8.76 -10.18
C ALA A 306 9.37 7.34 -9.87
N ASP A 307 10.69 7.17 -9.81
CA ASP A 307 11.29 5.87 -9.46
C ASP A 307 10.98 5.54 -7.99
N LYS A 308 10.57 4.29 -7.76
CA LYS A 308 10.21 3.81 -6.42
C LYS A 308 11.38 3.88 -5.41
N ASN A 309 12.61 3.88 -5.89
CA ASN A 309 13.83 3.94 -5.06
C ASN A 309 14.40 5.35 -4.92
N ARG A 310 13.78 6.36 -5.53
CA ARG A 310 14.19 7.75 -5.27
C ARG A 310 14.11 8.02 -3.76
N PRO A 311 15.16 8.60 -3.14
CA PRO A 311 15.16 8.94 -1.72
C PRO A 311 13.88 9.68 -1.30
N GLY A 312 13.23 9.22 -0.25
CA GLY A 312 11.98 9.78 0.26
C GLY A 312 10.68 9.35 -0.48
N MET A 313 10.76 8.69 -1.63
CA MET A 313 9.60 8.40 -2.47
C MET A 313 8.58 7.51 -1.76
N ARG A 314 9.01 6.43 -1.12
CA ARG A 314 8.11 5.50 -0.42
C ARG A 314 7.53 6.11 0.84
N PHE A 315 8.34 6.87 1.56
CA PHE A 315 7.81 7.63 2.68
C PHE A 315 6.71 8.59 2.21
N ALA A 316 6.97 9.41 1.20
CA ALA A 316 6.02 10.41 0.71
C ALA A 316 4.71 9.79 0.20
N SER A 317 4.79 8.67 -0.53
CA SER A 317 3.62 8.10 -1.20
C SER A 317 2.85 7.05 -0.37
N MET A 318 3.49 6.39 0.60
CA MET A 318 2.88 5.27 1.31
C MET A 318 2.79 5.47 2.84
N ILE A 319 3.71 6.24 3.44
CA ILE A 319 3.75 6.46 4.89
C ILE A 319 3.18 7.82 5.29
N LYS A 320 3.57 8.89 4.59
CA LYS A 320 3.09 10.24 4.88
C LYS A 320 1.55 10.38 4.85
N PRO A 321 0.79 9.69 3.97
CA PRO A 321 -0.66 9.68 4.05
C PRO A 321 -1.22 9.16 5.39
N LEU A 322 -0.45 8.33 6.10
CA LEU A 322 -0.77 7.79 7.42
C LEU A 322 -0.23 8.63 8.58
N ALA A 323 0.57 9.68 8.28
CA ALA A 323 1.22 10.50 9.30
C ALA A 323 0.20 11.12 10.26
N GLY A 324 0.44 10.95 11.58
CA GLY A 324 -0.49 11.33 12.64
C GLY A 324 -1.51 10.23 13.02
N LEU A 325 -1.61 9.12 12.26
CA LEU A 325 -2.43 7.99 12.69
C LEU A 325 -1.79 7.33 13.92
N SER A 326 -2.55 7.20 14.98
CA SER A 326 -2.10 6.48 16.17
C SER A 326 -1.99 4.99 15.85
N VAL A 327 -0.81 4.40 16.09
CA VAL A 327 -0.53 2.98 15.86
C VAL A 327 0.15 2.36 17.08
N LYS A 328 0.05 1.04 17.24
CA LYS A 328 0.77 0.28 18.26
C LYS A 328 2.25 0.20 17.94
N GLY A 329 2.56 -0.05 16.68
CA GLY A 329 3.92 -0.16 16.22
C GLY A 329 4.05 -0.44 14.73
N VAL A 330 5.29 -0.62 14.31
CA VAL A 330 5.66 -0.93 12.92
C VAL A 330 6.47 -2.22 12.91
N ILE A 331 6.18 -3.09 11.95
CA ILE A 331 7.03 -4.21 11.57
C ILE A 331 7.68 -3.85 10.25
N PHE A 332 9.01 -3.83 10.20
CA PHE A 332 9.76 -3.44 9.01
C PHE A 332 10.70 -4.54 8.57
N HIS A 333 10.52 -5.03 7.33
CA HIS A 333 11.36 -6.08 6.74
C HIS A 333 11.96 -5.60 5.42
N GLN A 334 13.16 -5.03 5.47
CA GLN A 334 13.89 -4.49 4.34
C GLN A 334 15.41 -4.63 4.60
N GLY A 335 16.24 -4.47 3.57
CA GLY A 335 17.70 -4.48 3.66
C GLY A 335 18.34 -5.20 2.46
N PHE A 336 17.69 -6.21 1.90
CA PHE A 336 18.27 -7.02 0.81
C PHE A 336 18.73 -6.19 -0.39
N ASN A 337 17.92 -5.22 -0.84
CA ASN A 337 18.28 -4.39 -2.00
C ASN A 337 19.49 -3.48 -1.73
N ASN A 338 19.70 -3.06 -0.50
CA ASN A 338 20.88 -2.28 -0.12
C ASN A 338 22.16 -3.12 -0.13
N CYS A 339 22.06 -4.46 0.05
CA CYS A 339 23.21 -5.36 0.01
C CYS A 339 23.85 -5.47 -1.37
N PHE A 340 23.13 -5.16 -2.46
CA PHE A 340 23.72 -5.14 -3.82
C PHE A 340 24.81 -4.08 -3.99
N GLY A 341 24.83 -3.04 -3.17
CA GLY A 341 25.90 -2.07 -3.09
C GLY A 341 27.15 -2.53 -2.31
N GLY A 342 27.20 -3.79 -1.89
CA GLY A 342 28.32 -4.36 -1.12
C GLY A 342 28.53 -3.61 0.21
N SER A 343 29.79 -3.36 0.58
CA SER A 343 30.13 -2.68 1.83
C SER A 343 29.63 -1.24 1.91
N ALA A 344 29.62 -0.51 0.80
CA ALA A 344 29.07 0.85 0.73
C ALA A 344 27.54 0.85 0.99
N GLY A 345 26.81 -0.08 0.38
CA GLY A 345 25.38 -0.24 0.63
C GLY A 345 25.06 -0.61 2.08
N ALA A 346 25.86 -1.46 2.70
CA ALA A 346 25.70 -1.83 4.12
C ALA A 346 25.97 -0.64 5.06
N LYS A 347 27.03 0.14 4.81
CA LYS A 347 27.34 1.36 5.58
C LYS A 347 26.23 2.41 5.43
N MET A 348 25.77 2.65 4.21
CA MET A 348 24.64 3.56 3.95
C MET A 348 23.38 3.09 4.68
N TYR A 349 23.06 1.80 4.64
CA TYR A 349 21.94 1.25 5.40
C TYR A 349 22.07 1.54 6.90
N TYR A 350 23.25 1.33 7.48
CA TYR A 350 23.53 1.62 8.88
C TYR A 350 23.35 3.11 9.22
N GLN A 351 23.80 4.01 8.35
CA GLN A 351 23.64 5.46 8.52
C GLN A 351 22.18 5.90 8.47
N VAL A 352 21.37 5.28 7.62
CA VAL A 352 20.02 5.75 7.27
C VAL A 352 18.93 5.11 8.12
N PHE A 353 19.06 3.83 8.49
CA PHE A 353 17.96 3.07 9.09
C PHE A 353 17.50 3.64 10.45
N GLY A 354 18.42 4.01 11.32
CA GLY A 354 18.11 4.65 12.61
C GLY A 354 17.40 5.99 12.44
N GLU A 355 17.87 6.80 11.51
CA GLU A 355 17.29 8.10 11.19
C GLU A 355 15.91 7.98 10.53
N MET A 356 15.71 6.95 9.71
CA MET A 356 14.38 6.61 9.17
C MET A 356 13.38 6.34 10.30
N ILE A 357 13.75 5.52 11.28
CA ILE A 357 12.87 5.21 12.43
C ILE A 357 12.55 6.49 13.21
N THR A 358 13.55 7.33 13.46
CA THR A 358 13.36 8.62 14.12
C THR A 358 12.42 9.52 13.33
N GLY A 359 12.61 9.61 12.01
CA GLY A 359 11.76 10.38 11.12
C GLY A 359 10.31 9.89 11.07
N TRP A 360 10.08 8.57 11.09
CA TRP A 360 8.73 8.02 11.14
C TRP A 360 8.02 8.29 12.48
N ARG A 361 8.77 8.27 13.59
CA ARG A 361 8.21 8.59 14.92
C ARG A 361 7.86 10.07 15.08
N ALA A 362 8.52 10.93 14.33
CA ALA A 362 8.25 12.37 14.34
C ALA A 362 7.09 12.78 13.42
N ALA A 363 6.68 11.92 12.48
CA ALA A 363 5.60 12.15 11.54
C ALA A 363 4.25 11.72 12.10
#